data_8f73fd06555b26a95f2220104b7d7796
#
_entry.id   8f73fd06555b26a95f2220104b7d7796
#
_cell.length_a   1.000
_cell.length_b   1.000
_cell.length_c   1.000
_cell.angle_alpha   90.00
_cell.angle_beta   90.00
_cell.angle_gamma   90.00
#
_symmetry.space_group_name_H-M   'P 1'
#
loop_
_entity.id
_entity.type
_entity.pdbx_description
1 polymer ?
#
loop_
_entity_poly.entity_id
_entity_poly.type
_entity_poly.pdbx_seq_one_letter_code
_entity_poly.pdbx_strand_id
1 'polypeptide(L)'
;MKNRLGIPKGTRDFNSIQLYKRNYIVDIIKDNFLKFGFNPIETPSFERSSTLLGKYGDEGDRLIFKILKSGDFLKDVDNQDLSDRNKGKIVSKISDKALRYDLTVPFARYVVQNQNEITLPFKRFQIQSVWRADRPQRGRFREFLQCDADVIGSTSLYQEIELIQLFDSIFDSLKLDGVRVKINNRKILVGLSEILDCKDKFKDLTTALDKIDKIGLDSVGQELESKGFTKKSIMTIIDLINFSGDFKKLIASLKSTFKESKIGLQGVSDLEFVYSTIEDLGLKSCSLTFDLSLARGIDYYTGVIFEVSAPKTISIGSIAGGGRYDNLTEIFGLSNMSGIGISFGLDRIYMVIDELGLFPVVTGSSVNVLFLNFGKENSLFSFEAISKLREKNISTELYPDTLSLKKQLGYANKNNIPYVVFVGDEELSEKKYNLKDMNSGSQELLTLTQLVKKLS
;
A
#
# COMPACT_ATOMS: atom_id res chain seq x y z
N MET A 1 -10.48 -4.81 37.79
CA MET A 1 -10.56 -4.06 36.50
C MET A 1 -11.47 -4.81 35.56
N LYS A 2 -12.58 -4.21 35.10
CA LYS A 2 -13.41 -4.84 34.04
C LYS A 2 -12.53 -4.98 32.80
N ASN A 3 -12.22 -6.20 32.36
CA ASN A 3 -11.58 -6.45 31.07
C ASN A 3 -12.46 -5.82 29.99
N ARG A 4 -12.10 -4.63 29.50
CA ARG A 4 -12.71 -4.07 28.30
C ARG A 4 -12.15 -4.88 27.12
N LEU A 5 -13.04 -5.64 26.48
CA LEU A 5 -12.73 -6.22 25.17
C LEU A 5 -12.29 -5.10 24.24
N GLY A 6 -11.17 -5.28 23.55
CA GLY A 6 -10.61 -4.29 22.63
C GLY A 6 -9.45 -4.87 21.82
N ILE A 7 -9.13 -4.20 20.75
CA ILE A 7 -8.01 -4.52 19.86
C ILE A 7 -6.78 -3.67 20.23
N PRO A 8 -5.56 -4.09 19.87
CA PRO A 8 -4.34 -3.30 20.08
C PRO A 8 -4.45 -1.93 19.42
N LYS A 9 -3.93 -0.91 20.10
CA LYS A 9 -3.96 0.47 19.55
C LYS A 9 -3.24 0.56 18.21
N GLY A 10 -3.94 1.06 17.19
CA GLY A 10 -3.41 1.24 15.84
C GLY A 10 -3.63 0.03 14.92
N THR A 11 -4.36 -0.99 15.38
CA THR A 11 -4.91 -2.06 14.56
C THR A 11 -6.42 -1.87 14.36
N ARG A 12 -7.05 -2.65 13.48
CA ARG A 12 -8.48 -2.50 13.14
C ARG A 12 -9.11 -3.84 12.80
N ASP A 13 -10.38 -3.97 13.17
CA ASP A 13 -11.29 -4.95 12.59
C ASP A 13 -11.94 -4.32 11.34
N PHE A 14 -12.28 -5.14 10.38
CA PHE A 14 -12.98 -4.72 9.16
C PHE A 14 -14.26 -5.51 9.00
N ASN A 15 -15.38 -4.82 8.80
CA ASN A 15 -16.64 -5.46 8.45
C ASN A 15 -16.65 -5.86 6.95
N SER A 16 -17.69 -6.58 6.53
CA SER A 16 -17.83 -7.10 5.17
C SER A 16 -17.79 -6.01 4.09
N ILE A 17 -18.47 -4.88 4.31
CA ILE A 17 -18.50 -3.75 3.38
C ILE A 17 -17.10 -3.14 3.23
N GLN A 18 -16.40 -2.95 4.35
CA GLN A 18 -15.03 -2.42 4.33
C GLN A 18 -14.07 -3.37 3.61
N LEU A 19 -14.20 -4.70 3.84
CA LEU A 19 -13.38 -5.68 3.13
C LEU A 19 -13.68 -5.70 1.64
N TYR A 20 -14.95 -5.58 1.24
CA TYR A 20 -15.31 -5.51 -0.17
C TYR A 20 -14.67 -4.30 -0.85
N LYS A 21 -14.75 -3.12 -0.24
CA LYS A 21 -14.11 -1.90 -0.72
C LYS A 21 -12.57 -2.04 -0.79
N ARG A 22 -11.95 -2.69 0.20
CA ARG A 22 -10.51 -2.94 0.23
C ARG A 22 -10.08 -3.89 -0.90
N ASN A 23 -10.82 -4.98 -1.08
CA ASN A 23 -10.55 -5.95 -2.13
C ASN A 23 -10.70 -5.33 -3.52
N TYR A 24 -11.71 -4.47 -3.74
CA TYR A 24 -11.85 -3.72 -4.99
C TYR A 24 -10.56 -2.95 -5.37
N ILE A 25 -9.93 -2.27 -4.42
CA ILE A 25 -8.66 -1.58 -4.67
C ILE A 25 -7.53 -2.59 -4.92
N VAL A 26 -7.45 -3.65 -4.11
CA VAL A 26 -6.43 -4.70 -4.23
C VAL A 26 -6.49 -5.39 -5.58
N ASP A 27 -7.69 -5.73 -6.05
CA ASP A 27 -7.89 -6.43 -7.33
C ASP A 27 -7.44 -5.53 -8.49
N ILE A 28 -7.80 -4.24 -8.49
CA ILE A 28 -7.34 -3.28 -9.51
C ILE A 28 -5.81 -3.15 -9.51
N ILE A 29 -5.19 -3.03 -8.34
CA ILE A 29 -3.72 -2.95 -8.23
C ILE A 29 -3.08 -4.23 -8.76
N LYS A 30 -3.57 -5.40 -8.33
CA LYS A 30 -3.08 -6.71 -8.74
C LYS A 30 -3.18 -6.93 -10.25
N ASP A 31 -4.33 -6.59 -10.84
CA ASP A 31 -4.55 -6.72 -12.27
C ASP A 31 -3.59 -5.85 -13.08
N ASN A 32 -3.31 -4.63 -12.61
CA ASN A 32 -2.33 -3.76 -13.25
C ASN A 32 -0.90 -4.31 -13.07
N PHE A 33 -0.51 -4.82 -11.91
CA PHE A 33 0.78 -5.48 -11.74
C PHE A 33 0.98 -6.63 -12.73
N LEU A 34 -0.04 -7.47 -12.90
CA LEU A 34 -0.01 -8.57 -13.88
C LEU A 34 0.11 -8.06 -15.33
N LYS A 35 -0.64 -7.00 -15.71
CA LYS A 35 -0.54 -6.38 -17.05
C LYS A 35 0.85 -5.85 -17.35
N PHE A 36 1.58 -5.35 -16.34
CA PHE A 36 2.94 -4.87 -16.48
C PHE A 36 4.00 -5.97 -16.33
N GLY A 37 3.59 -7.24 -16.27
CA GLY A 37 4.49 -8.39 -16.25
C GLY A 37 5.13 -8.69 -14.90
N PHE A 38 4.58 -8.19 -13.80
CA PHE A 38 5.03 -8.53 -12.46
C PHE A 38 4.45 -9.86 -12.01
N ASN A 39 5.25 -10.69 -11.35
CA ASN A 39 4.84 -11.98 -10.82
C ASN A 39 4.64 -11.93 -9.30
N PRO A 40 3.63 -12.63 -8.75
CA PRO A 40 3.39 -12.64 -7.32
C PRO A 40 4.45 -13.43 -6.57
N ILE A 41 4.90 -12.90 -5.44
CA ILE A 41 5.65 -13.63 -4.43
C ILE A 41 5.11 -13.32 -3.04
N GLU A 42 5.44 -14.15 -2.06
CA GLU A 42 5.20 -13.89 -0.65
C GLU A 42 6.44 -14.16 0.19
N THR A 43 6.61 -13.40 1.25
CA THR A 43 7.65 -13.62 2.27
C THR A 43 6.99 -13.78 3.64
N PRO A 44 7.65 -14.40 4.63
CA PRO A 44 7.09 -14.57 5.96
C PRO A 44 6.70 -13.24 6.63
N SER A 45 5.67 -13.27 7.47
CA SER A 45 5.21 -12.10 8.24
C SER A 45 6.23 -11.62 9.27
N PHE A 46 7.14 -12.49 9.69
CA PHE A 46 8.24 -12.17 10.57
C PHE A 46 9.57 -12.69 10.00
N GLU A 47 10.61 -11.95 10.26
CA GLU A 47 11.98 -12.22 9.83
C GLU A 47 12.89 -12.39 11.05
N ARG A 48 14.12 -12.88 10.86
CA ARG A 48 15.14 -12.77 11.88
C ARG A 48 15.43 -11.31 12.20
N SER A 49 15.62 -10.97 13.47
CA SER A 49 15.93 -9.59 13.87
C SER A 49 17.16 -9.05 13.15
N SER A 50 18.16 -9.89 12.86
CA SER A 50 19.36 -9.52 12.08
C SER A 50 19.06 -9.17 10.61
N THR A 51 17.98 -9.68 10.02
CA THR A 51 17.55 -9.32 8.67
C THR A 51 17.02 -7.90 8.61
N LEU A 52 16.34 -7.44 9.65
CA LEU A 52 15.61 -6.17 9.66
C LEU A 52 16.39 -5.03 10.33
N LEU A 53 17.05 -5.31 11.47
CA LEU A 53 17.73 -4.28 12.27
C LEU A 53 18.97 -3.73 11.55
N GLY A 54 19.21 -2.42 11.67
CA GLY A 54 20.31 -1.73 11.02
C GLY A 54 20.09 -1.42 9.54
N LYS A 55 18.85 -1.63 9.01
CA LYS A 55 18.51 -1.44 7.59
C LYS A 55 17.66 -0.19 7.34
N TYR A 56 17.02 0.32 8.36
CA TYR A 56 16.04 1.43 8.26
C TYR A 56 16.52 2.70 8.95
N GLY A 57 17.77 2.74 9.40
CA GLY A 57 18.31 3.79 10.25
C GLY A 57 17.75 3.75 11.68
N ASP A 58 18.29 4.61 12.57
CA ASP A 58 17.94 4.59 14.00
C ASP A 58 16.45 4.79 14.28
N GLU A 59 15.78 5.62 13.50
CA GLU A 59 14.34 5.88 13.65
C GLU A 59 13.53 4.66 13.24
N GLY A 60 13.81 4.07 12.08
CA GLY A 60 13.11 2.88 11.60
C GLY A 60 13.29 1.68 12.53
N ASP A 61 14.50 1.46 13.03
CA ASP A 61 14.81 0.35 13.94
C ASP A 61 14.01 0.41 15.26
N ARG A 62 13.70 1.63 15.74
CA ARG A 62 12.84 1.84 16.91
C ARG A 62 11.38 1.48 16.65
N LEU A 63 10.96 1.50 15.39
CA LEU A 63 9.58 1.23 14.98
C LEU A 63 9.32 -0.24 14.65
N ILE A 64 10.33 -1.10 14.68
CA ILE A 64 10.20 -2.54 14.44
C ILE A 64 9.60 -3.23 15.67
N PHE A 65 8.49 -3.94 15.47
CA PHE A 65 7.91 -4.82 16.49
C PHE A 65 8.74 -6.08 16.66
N LYS A 66 9.28 -6.28 17.86
CA LYS A 66 10.08 -7.44 18.23
C LYS A 66 9.20 -8.54 18.81
N ILE A 67 9.49 -9.80 18.48
CA ILE A 67 8.75 -10.97 18.93
C ILE A 67 9.58 -11.66 20.01
N LEU A 68 9.00 -11.86 21.18
CA LEU A 68 9.63 -12.61 22.26
C LEU A 68 9.84 -14.07 21.86
N LYS A 69 10.94 -14.67 22.27
CA LYS A 69 11.14 -16.11 22.16
C LYS A 69 10.02 -16.89 22.86
N SER A 70 9.58 -17.99 22.27
CA SER A 70 8.58 -18.87 22.88
C SER A 70 9.17 -19.64 24.06
N GLY A 71 8.36 -19.98 25.05
CA GLY A 71 8.79 -20.66 26.26
C GLY A 71 9.45 -19.72 27.26
N ASP A 72 10.49 -20.17 27.94
CA ASP A 72 11.26 -19.34 28.88
C ASP A 72 12.17 -18.35 28.13
N PHE A 73 11.62 -17.20 27.82
CA PHE A 73 12.33 -16.15 27.09
C PHE A 73 13.43 -15.46 27.92
N LEU A 74 13.52 -15.67 29.23
CA LEU A 74 14.56 -15.14 30.09
C LEU A 74 15.75 -16.10 30.27
N LYS A 75 15.65 -17.33 29.77
CA LYS A 75 16.67 -18.39 29.93
C LYS A 75 18.10 -17.94 29.68
N ASP A 76 18.31 -17.10 28.66
CA ASP A 76 19.63 -16.65 28.22
C ASP A 76 20.04 -15.28 28.82
N VAL A 77 19.22 -14.72 29.73
CA VAL A 77 19.44 -13.39 30.32
C VAL A 77 20.13 -13.53 31.67
N ASP A 78 21.29 -12.95 31.80
CA ASP A 78 22.07 -12.97 33.05
C ASP A 78 21.53 -11.92 34.03
N ASN A 79 21.67 -12.17 35.33
CA ASN A 79 21.35 -11.21 36.39
C ASN A 79 22.14 -9.90 36.23
N GLN A 80 23.35 -9.96 35.70
CA GLN A 80 24.19 -8.78 35.41
C GLN A 80 23.53 -7.90 34.33
N ASP A 81 23.03 -8.49 33.23
CA ASP A 81 22.35 -7.75 32.16
C ASP A 81 21.11 -7.03 32.69
N LEU A 82 20.39 -7.68 33.62
CA LEU A 82 19.20 -7.07 34.27
C LEU A 82 19.59 -5.92 35.20
N SER A 83 20.65 -6.10 36.00
CA SER A 83 21.13 -5.07 36.94
C SER A 83 21.69 -3.85 36.20
N ASP A 84 22.47 -4.06 35.15
CA ASP A 84 23.04 -3.00 34.32
C ASP A 84 22.04 -2.30 33.41
N ARG A 85 20.81 -2.82 33.33
CA ARG A 85 19.73 -2.35 32.44
C ARG A 85 20.20 -2.18 30.99
N ASN A 86 21.08 -3.07 30.52
CA ASN A 86 21.57 -3.04 29.14
C ASN A 86 20.47 -3.51 28.17
N LYS A 87 19.62 -2.56 27.76
CA LYS A 87 18.46 -2.81 26.92
C LYS A 87 18.80 -3.55 25.62
N GLY A 88 19.93 -3.22 24.99
CA GLY A 88 20.35 -3.82 23.73
C GLY A 88 20.67 -5.32 23.90
N LYS A 89 21.47 -5.65 24.90
CA LYS A 89 21.82 -7.04 25.24
C LYS A 89 20.59 -7.86 25.66
N ILE A 90 19.74 -7.31 26.52
CA ILE A 90 18.53 -8.00 26.96
C ILE A 90 17.64 -8.31 25.75
N VAL A 91 17.35 -7.30 24.90
CA VAL A 91 16.50 -7.48 23.73
C VAL A 91 17.05 -8.53 22.78
N SER A 92 18.37 -8.56 22.50
CA SER A 92 18.97 -9.57 21.63
C SER A 92 18.87 -10.99 22.18
N LYS A 93 18.87 -11.14 23.51
CA LYS A 93 18.73 -12.44 24.19
C LYS A 93 17.28 -12.95 24.21
N ILE A 94 16.29 -12.06 24.37
CA ILE A 94 14.88 -12.43 24.51
C ILE A 94 14.09 -12.43 23.19
N SER A 95 14.65 -11.85 22.11
CA SER A 95 13.97 -11.66 20.82
C SER A 95 14.94 -11.86 19.67
N ASP A 96 14.77 -12.93 18.93
CA ASP A 96 15.56 -13.25 17.71
C ASP A 96 14.76 -13.01 16.42
N LYS A 97 13.49 -12.65 16.53
CA LYS A 97 12.55 -12.42 15.43
C LYS A 97 11.83 -11.10 15.61
N ALA A 98 11.41 -10.53 14.47
CA ALA A 98 10.63 -9.30 14.45
C ALA A 98 9.61 -9.33 13.33
N LEU A 99 8.51 -8.60 13.48
CA LEU A 99 7.54 -8.41 12.39
C LEU A 99 8.18 -7.54 11.30
N ARG A 100 7.94 -7.88 10.03
CA ARG A 100 8.47 -7.12 8.90
C ARG A 100 7.95 -5.68 8.92
N TYR A 101 8.86 -4.74 8.70
CA TYR A 101 8.58 -3.31 8.68
C TYR A 101 8.09 -2.81 7.33
N ASP A 102 8.60 -3.44 6.26
CA ASP A 102 8.22 -3.26 4.86
C ASP A 102 8.30 -4.60 4.11
N LEU A 103 8.08 -4.58 2.79
CA LEU A 103 8.23 -5.74 1.93
C LEU A 103 9.56 -5.75 1.15
N THR A 104 10.29 -4.62 1.11
CA THR A 104 11.48 -4.45 0.28
C THR A 104 12.71 -5.13 0.89
N VAL A 105 12.96 -5.00 2.20
CA VAL A 105 14.10 -5.69 2.86
C VAL A 105 13.93 -7.21 2.87
N PRO A 106 12.74 -7.77 3.22
CA PRO A 106 12.46 -9.20 3.03
C PRO A 106 12.63 -9.67 1.58
N PHE A 107 12.25 -8.84 0.60
CA PHE A 107 12.46 -9.15 -0.81
C PHE A 107 13.95 -9.21 -1.17
N ALA A 108 14.77 -8.27 -0.73
CA ALA A 108 16.21 -8.29 -0.97
C ALA A 108 16.85 -9.58 -0.40
N ARG A 109 16.46 -10.00 0.82
CA ARG A 109 16.88 -11.27 1.40
C ARG A 109 16.40 -12.46 0.54
N TYR A 110 15.16 -12.44 0.06
CA TYR A 110 14.58 -13.48 -0.82
C TYR A 110 15.40 -13.62 -2.12
N VAL A 111 15.74 -12.50 -2.77
CA VAL A 111 16.57 -12.50 -4.00
C VAL A 111 17.94 -13.14 -3.76
N VAL A 112 18.63 -12.74 -2.70
CA VAL A 112 19.95 -13.31 -2.39
C VAL A 112 19.89 -14.80 -2.10
N GLN A 113 18.86 -15.24 -1.37
CA GLN A 113 18.67 -16.64 -1.01
C GLN A 113 18.35 -17.52 -2.22
N ASN A 114 17.62 -16.99 -3.22
CA ASN A 114 17.17 -17.72 -4.39
C ASN A 114 17.88 -17.26 -5.69
N GLN A 115 19.05 -16.62 -5.60
CA GLN A 115 19.76 -16.01 -6.73
C GLN A 115 20.04 -16.96 -7.89
N ASN A 116 20.19 -18.25 -7.63
CA ASN A 116 20.46 -19.28 -8.65
C ASN A 116 19.19 -19.73 -9.39
N GLU A 117 18.00 -19.43 -8.88
CA GLU A 117 16.71 -19.80 -9.43
C GLU A 117 16.01 -18.62 -10.13
N ILE A 118 16.40 -17.41 -9.78
CA ILE A 118 15.81 -16.17 -10.31
C ILE A 118 16.47 -15.79 -11.63
N THR A 119 15.62 -15.62 -12.67
CA THR A 119 16.07 -15.04 -13.95
C THR A 119 15.96 -13.52 -13.89
N LEU A 120 17.07 -12.83 -14.25
CA LEU A 120 17.12 -11.37 -14.27
C LEU A 120 16.82 -10.80 -15.68
N PRO A 121 16.20 -9.61 -15.80
CA PRO A 121 15.63 -8.82 -14.72
C PRO A 121 14.42 -9.51 -14.11
N PHE A 122 14.29 -9.47 -12.79
CA PHE A 122 13.19 -10.10 -12.06
C PHE A 122 12.17 -9.05 -11.62
N LYS A 123 10.94 -9.19 -12.10
CA LYS A 123 9.79 -8.33 -11.77
C LYS A 123 8.86 -9.09 -10.82
N ARG A 124 8.71 -8.58 -9.60
CA ARG A 124 7.81 -9.18 -8.60
C ARG A 124 6.81 -8.18 -8.06
N PHE A 125 5.65 -8.67 -7.59
CA PHE A 125 4.81 -7.89 -6.69
C PHE A 125 4.48 -8.67 -5.42
N GLN A 126 4.19 -7.93 -4.34
CA GLN A 126 3.68 -8.46 -3.07
C GLN A 126 2.56 -7.57 -2.56
N ILE A 127 1.49 -8.21 -2.05
CA ILE A 127 0.36 -7.52 -1.41
C ILE A 127 0.18 -8.17 -0.05
N GLN A 128 0.83 -7.62 0.97
CA GLN A 128 0.88 -8.23 2.30
C GLN A 128 0.92 -7.18 3.40
N SER A 129 0.49 -7.57 4.63
CA SER A 129 0.55 -6.70 5.81
C SER A 129 1.97 -6.46 6.27
N VAL A 130 2.21 -5.24 6.77
CA VAL A 130 3.44 -4.81 7.44
C VAL A 130 3.10 -4.13 8.76
N TRP A 131 4.10 -4.05 9.65
CA TRP A 131 3.89 -3.58 11.02
C TRP A 131 4.91 -2.52 11.41
N ARG A 132 4.41 -1.35 11.85
CA ARG A 132 5.24 -0.24 12.32
C ARG A 132 4.72 0.28 13.65
N ALA A 133 5.59 0.42 14.64
CA ALA A 133 5.22 0.91 15.96
C ALA A 133 4.98 2.44 15.99
N ASP A 134 4.59 3.01 14.87
CA ASP A 134 4.25 4.40 14.68
C ASP A 134 3.15 4.89 15.65
N ARG A 135 3.13 6.20 15.92
CA ARG A 135 1.99 6.84 16.59
C ARG A 135 0.80 6.84 15.63
N PRO A 136 -0.31 6.18 16.00
CA PRO A 136 -1.50 6.15 15.14
C PRO A 136 -2.07 7.55 14.90
N GLN A 137 -2.38 7.83 13.63
CA GLN A 137 -3.06 9.06 13.20
C GLN A 137 -3.84 8.78 11.90
N ARG A 138 -4.57 9.75 11.37
CA ARG A 138 -5.33 9.57 10.12
C ARG A 138 -4.43 9.05 8.99
N GLY A 139 -4.79 7.90 8.41
CA GLY A 139 -4.03 7.25 7.34
C GLY A 139 -2.69 6.63 7.77
N ARG A 140 -2.42 6.50 9.09
CA ARG A 140 -1.23 5.84 9.62
C ARG A 140 -1.61 4.89 10.75
N PHE A 141 -1.44 3.62 10.48
CA PHE A 141 -1.78 2.50 11.36
C PHE A 141 -0.52 1.72 11.74
N ARG A 142 -0.62 0.90 12.77
CA ARG A 142 0.47 0.01 13.19
C ARG A 142 0.52 -1.28 12.40
N GLU A 143 -0.62 -1.70 11.87
CA GLU A 143 -0.78 -2.79 10.92
C GLU A 143 -1.51 -2.25 9.70
N PHE A 144 -0.91 -2.43 8.51
CA PHE A 144 -1.47 -1.96 7.27
C PHE A 144 -0.96 -2.78 6.07
N LEU A 145 -1.70 -2.75 4.97
CA LEU A 145 -1.36 -3.47 3.76
C LEU A 145 -0.49 -2.59 2.85
N GLN A 146 0.65 -3.12 2.43
CA GLN A 146 1.44 -2.58 1.32
C GLN A 146 1.19 -3.40 0.06
N CYS A 147 1.12 -2.71 -1.08
CA CYS A 147 1.06 -3.31 -2.41
C CYS A 147 2.31 -2.84 -3.16
N ASP A 148 3.34 -3.68 -3.18
CA ASP A 148 4.66 -3.35 -3.68
C ASP A 148 4.94 -4.04 -5.00
N ALA A 149 5.55 -3.31 -5.95
CA ALA A 149 6.07 -3.84 -7.19
C ALA A 149 7.53 -3.41 -7.36
N ASP A 150 8.42 -4.38 -7.60
CA ASP A 150 9.86 -4.15 -7.73
C ASP A 150 10.44 -4.87 -8.95
N VAL A 151 11.45 -4.24 -9.54
CA VAL A 151 12.31 -4.83 -10.58
C VAL A 151 13.72 -4.86 -10.06
N ILE A 152 14.39 -6.01 -10.14
CA ILE A 152 15.78 -6.16 -9.75
C ILE A 152 16.62 -6.75 -10.87
N GLY A 153 17.91 -6.38 -10.95
CA GLY A 153 18.83 -6.85 -11.97
C GLY A 153 18.88 -5.97 -13.24
N SER A 154 18.40 -4.72 -13.16
CA SER A 154 18.50 -3.75 -14.26
C SER A 154 18.84 -2.35 -13.76
N THR A 155 19.81 -1.71 -14.42
CA THR A 155 20.18 -0.30 -14.20
C THR A 155 19.50 0.66 -15.18
N SER A 156 18.68 0.13 -16.09
CA SER A 156 18.02 0.90 -17.13
C SER A 156 16.96 1.83 -16.57
N LEU A 157 16.98 3.10 -16.99
CA LEU A 157 15.97 4.11 -16.63
C LEU A 157 14.58 3.86 -17.27
N TYR A 158 14.48 2.93 -18.20
CA TYR A 158 13.17 2.50 -18.70
C TYR A 158 12.29 1.88 -17.60
N GLN A 159 12.90 1.38 -16.52
CA GLN A 159 12.15 0.87 -15.38
C GLN A 159 11.45 1.99 -14.62
N GLU A 160 12.08 3.16 -14.48
CA GLU A 160 11.46 4.34 -13.89
C GLU A 160 10.24 4.80 -14.70
N ILE A 161 10.38 4.81 -16.03
CA ILE A 161 9.30 5.19 -16.96
C ILE A 161 8.13 4.21 -16.81
N GLU A 162 8.40 2.91 -16.80
CA GLU A 162 7.38 1.86 -16.66
C GLU A 162 6.65 1.96 -15.31
N LEU A 163 7.36 2.26 -14.22
CA LEU A 163 6.74 2.42 -12.90
C LEU A 163 5.89 3.69 -12.80
N ILE A 164 6.26 4.79 -13.47
CA ILE A 164 5.42 5.99 -13.55
C ILE A 164 4.14 5.69 -14.34
N GLN A 165 4.25 4.97 -15.46
CA GLN A 165 3.08 4.51 -16.22
C GLN A 165 2.19 3.56 -15.40
N LEU A 166 2.79 2.73 -14.54
CA LEU A 166 2.07 1.84 -13.64
C LEU A 166 1.29 2.63 -12.57
N PHE A 167 1.86 3.70 -11.99
CA PHE A 167 1.11 4.62 -11.15
C PHE A 167 -0.12 5.18 -11.89
N ASP A 168 0.10 5.72 -13.07
CA ASP A 168 -0.96 6.32 -13.89
C ASP A 168 -2.07 5.31 -14.23
N SER A 169 -1.69 4.11 -14.66
CA SER A 169 -2.64 3.04 -15.02
C SER A 169 -3.50 2.58 -13.83
N ILE A 170 -2.92 2.49 -12.64
CA ILE A 170 -3.65 2.12 -11.43
C ILE A 170 -4.64 3.22 -11.03
N PHE A 171 -4.21 4.50 -11.01
CA PHE A 171 -5.08 5.59 -10.62
C PHE A 171 -6.16 5.88 -11.65
N ASP A 172 -5.88 5.71 -12.95
CA ASP A 172 -6.88 5.71 -14.02
C ASP A 172 -7.93 4.61 -13.82
N SER A 173 -7.50 3.39 -13.53
CA SER A 173 -8.41 2.25 -13.25
C SER A 173 -9.25 2.47 -11.99
N LEU A 174 -8.74 3.18 -10.99
CA LEU A 174 -9.44 3.59 -9.78
C LEU A 174 -10.34 4.84 -9.99
N LYS A 175 -10.30 5.45 -11.18
CA LYS A 175 -11.00 6.71 -11.52
C LYS A 175 -10.60 7.86 -10.58
N LEU A 176 -9.34 7.88 -10.18
CA LEU A 176 -8.78 8.86 -9.25
C LEU A 176 -7.95 9.89 -10.01
N ASP A 177 -8.62 10.92 -10.53
CA ASP A 177 -7.99 12.01 -11.27
C ASP A 177 -7.28 13.03 -10.36
N GLY A 178 -6.30 13.74 -10.94
CA GLY A 178 -5.60 14.82 -10.25
C GLY A 178 -4.53 14.35 -9.26
N VAL A 179 -4.13 13.09 -9.35
CA VAL A 179 -2.99 12.53 -8.63
C VAL A 179 -1.69 13.16 -9.13
N ARG A 180 -0.76 13.43 -8.21
CA ARG A 180 0.53 14.05 -8.55
C ARG A 180 1.66 13.12 -8.18
N VAL A 181 2.45 12.74 -9.17
CA VAL A 181 3.71 12.00 -9.00
C VAL A 181 4.84 13.03 -8.91
N LYS A 182 5.38 13.21 -7.72
CA LYS A 182 6.59 14.00 -7.48
C LYS A 182 7.79 13.12 -7.78
N ILE A 183 8.78 13.67 -8.48
CA ILE A 183 10.03 12.97 -8.82
C ILE A 183 11.24 13.81 -8.42
N ASN A 184 12.26 13.15 -7.89
CA ASN A 184 13.60 13.68 -7.67
C ASN A 184 14.64 12.58 -7.94
N ASN A 185 15.90 12.91 -7.80
CA ASN A 185 17.00 11.95 -7.88
C ASN A 185 17.97 12.15 -6.72
N ARG A 186 18.28 11.06 -5.99
CA ARG A 186 19.19 11.08 -4.85
C ARG A 186 20.58 11.63 -5.23
N LYS A 187 21.03 11.39 -6.47
CA LYS A 187 22.28 11.92 -7.01
C LYS A 187 22.30 13.46 -7.06
N ILE A 188 21.14 14.10 -7.31
CA ILE A 188 21.01 15.56 -7.26
C ILE A 188 21.23 16.06 -5.84
N LEU A 189 20.67 15.40 -4.84
CA LEU A 189 20.86 15.76 -3.42
C LEU A 189 22.32 15.56 -2.97
N VAL A 190 22.96 14.48 -3.42
CA VAL A 190 24.41 14.25 -3.17
C VAL A 190 25.22 15.35 -3.88
N GLY A 191 24.94 15.65 -5.14
CA GLY A 191 25.58 16.74 -5.86
C GLY A 191 25.41 18.09 -5.19
N LEU A 192 24.21 18.35 -4.62
CA LEU A 192 23.95 19.56 -3.84
C LEU A 192 24.88 19.64 -2.63
N SER A 193 25.06 18.53 -1.90
CA SER A 193 25.99 18.51 -0.77
C SER A 193 27.45 18.70 -1.19
N GLU A 194 27.85 18.30 -2.42
CA GLU A 194 29.19 18.56 -2.96
C GLU A 194 29.41 20.03 -3.27
N ILE A 195 28.50 20.66 -4.04
CA ILE A 195 28.67 22.07 -4.44
C ILE A 195 28.52 23.07 -3.27
N LEU A 196 27.84 22.65 -2.19
CA LEU A 196 27.69 23.43 -0.97
C LEU A 196 28.77 23.13 0.08
N ASP A 197 29.73 22.25 -0.24
CA ASP A 197 30.81 21.80 0.66
C ASP A 197 30.28 21.33 2.03
N CYS A 198 29.23 20.48 2.01
CA CYS A 198 28.57 19.99 3.22
C CYS A 198 28.27 18.49 3.18
N LYS A 199 29.18 17.69 2.60
CA LYS A 199 29.03 16.22 2.49
C LYS A 199 28.87 15.54 3.86
N ASP A 200 29.58 16.02 4.87
CA ASP A 200 29.52 15.58 6.26
C ASP A 200 28.15 15.84 6.91
N LYS A 201 27.39 16.80 6.37
CA LYS A 201 26.05 17.23 6.82
C LYS A 201 24.92 16.78 5.90
N PHE A 202 25.18 15.79 5.02
CA PHE A 202 24.17 15.31 4.05
C PHE A 202 22.86 14.88 4.72
N LYS A 203 22.93 14.18 5.86
CA LYS A 203 21.75 13.75 6.62
C LYS A 203 20.96 14.95 7.19
N ASP A 204 21.66 15.97 7.64
CA ASP A 204 21.03 17.20 8.13
C ASP A 204 20.33 17.95 7.01
N LEU A 205 20.97 18.06 5.84
CA LEU A 205 20.40 18.66 4.64
C LEU A 205 19.09 17.96 4.24
N THR A 206 19.15 16.65 4.04
CA THR A 206 17.98 15.87 3.59
C THR A 206 16.86 15.86 4.62
N THR A 207 17.19 15.81 5.92
CA THR A 207 16.20 15.88 7.00
C THR A 207 15.51 17.25 7.06
N ALA A 208 16.24 18.34 6.81
CA ALA A 208 15.68 19.68 6.78
C ALA A 208 14.77 19.88 5.55
N LEU A 209 15.22 19.43 4.37
CA LEU A 209 14.41 19.49 3.14
C LEU A 209 13.07 18.74 3.29
N ASP A 210 13.06 17.56 3.92
CA ASP A 210 11.84 16.78 4.18
C ASP A 210 10.78 17.51 5.03
N LYS A 211 11.18 18.54 5.75
CA LYS A 211 10.27 19.29 6.61
C LYS A 211 9.61 20.48 5.91
N ILE A 212 10.02 20.83 4.70
CA ILE A 212 9.55 22.05 4.00
C ILE A 212 8.03 22.14 3.97
N ASP A 213 7.36 21.05 3.58
CA ASP A 213 5.89 20.98 3.51
C ASP A 213 5.21 21.16 4.87
N LYS A 214 5.92 20.96 5.99
CA LYS A 214 5.38 20.99 7.35
C LYS A 214 5.61 22.33 8.08
N ILE A 215 6.82 22.86 7.95
CA ILE A 215 7.26 24.02 8.74
C ILE A 215 7.57 25.27 7.88
N GLY A 216 7.51 25.11 6.55
CA GLY A 216 7.80 26.18 5.60
C GLY A 216 9.30 26.43 5.36
N LEU A 217 9.58 27.13 4.28
CA LEU A 217 10.95 27.31 3.77
C LEU A 217 11.81 28.17 4.70
N ASP A 218 11.22 29.22 5.31
CA ASP A 218 11.93 30.12 6.24
C ASP A 218 12.41 29.38 7.49
N SER A 219 11.55 28.53 8.08
CA SER A 219 11.91 27.73 9.25
C SER A 219 12.98 26.70 8.93
N VAL A 220 12.94 26.12 7.72
CA VAL A 220 13.98 25.19 7.23
C VAL A 220 15.30 25.93 7.05
N GLY A 221 15.28 27.16 6.51
CA GLY A 221 16.47 28.01 6.42
C GLY A 221 17.12 28.25 7.78
N GLN A 222 16.32 28.58 8.81
CA GLN A 222 16.81 28.75 10.19
C GLN A 222 17.37 27.46 10.79
N GLU A 223 16.71 26.31 10.53
CA GLU A 223 17.22 25.00 10.97
C GLU A 223 18.59 24.70 10.33
N LEU A 224 18.74 24.94 9.02
CA LEU A 224 20.01 24.75 8.32
C LEU A 224 21.11 25.69 8.86
N GLU A 225 20.79 26.96 9.13
CA GLU A 225 21.73 27.91 9.74
C GLU A 225 22.20 27.42 11.11
N SER A 226 21.28 26.92 11.95
CA SER A 226 21.61 26.36 13.27
C SER A 226 22.52 25.13 13.19
N LYS A 227 22.47 24.40 12.07
CA LYS A 227 23.34 23.23 11.78
C LYS A 227 24.64 23.64 11.08
N GLY A 228 24.92 24.94 10.96
CA GLY A 228 26.16 25.49 10.45
C GLY A 228 26.27 25.49 8.93
N PHE A 229 25.15 25.55 8.21
CA PHE A 229 25.16 25.88 6.77
C PHE A 229 25.39 27.37 6.57
N THR A 230 26.12 27.73 5.52
CA THR A 230 26.37 29.14 5.22
C THR A 230 25.13 29.81 4.63
N LYS A 231 24.98 31.13 4.80
CA LYS A 231 23.87 31.87 4.18
C LYS A 231 23.83 31.70 2.67
N LYS A 232 25.01 31.65 2.02
CA LYS A 232 25.11 31.40 0.59
C LYS A 232 24.55 30.04 0.22
N SER A 233 24.89 28.98 0.96
CA SER A 233 24.37 27.64 0.76
C SER A 233 22.85 27.59 0.91
N ILE A 234 22.32 28.24 1.95
CA ILE A 234 20.88 28.31 2.20
C ILE A 234 20.15 29.06 1.07
N MET A 235 20.68 30.19 0.59
CA MET A 235 20.12 30.90 -0.56
C MET A 235 20.08 30.04 -1.81
N THR A 236 21.18 29.33 -2.13
CA THR A 236 21.21 28.41 -3.28
C THR A 236 20.12 27.33 -3.17
N ILE A 237 19.90 26.76 -1.99
CA ILE A 237 18.83 25.77 -1.76
C ILE A 237 17.47 26.40 -1.99
N ILE A 238 17.22 27.59 -1.42
CA ILE A 238 15.95 28.31 -1.55
C ILE A 238 15.67 28.66 -3.01
N ASP A 239 16.65 29.14 -3.76
CA ASP A 239 16.51 29.49 -5.18
C ASP A 239 16.15 28.27 -6.04
N LEU A 240 16.77 27.11 -5.77
CA LEU A 240 16.46 25.86 -6.47
C LEU A 240 15.04 25.33 -6.15
N ILE A 241 14.58 25.48 -4.90
CA ILE A 241 13.25 25.04 -4.50
C ILE A 241 12.16 25.96 -5.06
N ASN A 242 12.41 27.28 -5.05
CA ASN A 242 11.47 28.28 -5.54
C ASN A 242 11.54 28.47 -7.07
N PHE A 243 12.33 27.64 -7.78
CA PHE A 243 12.42 27.76 -9.22
C PHE A 243 11.03 27.70 -9.87
N SER A 244 10.68 28.76 -10.58
CA SER A 244 9.44 28.87 -11.34
C SER A 244 9.77 28.93 -12.83
N GLY A 245 9.45 27.90 -13.58
CA GLY A 245 9.69 27.81 -15.02
C GLY A 245 9.25 26.48 -15.60
N ASP A 246 9.30 26.35 -16.90
CA ASP A 246 9.10 25.08 -17.56
C ASP A 246 10.24 24.09 -17.26
N PHE A 247 10.00 22.82 -17.50
CA PHE A 247 10.97 21.76 -17.21
C PHE A 247 12.30 21.97 -17.94
N LYS A 248 12.31 22.48 -19.18
CA LYS A 248 13.53 22.73 -19.95
C LYS A 248 14.40 23.78 -19.29
N LYS A 249 13.80 24.87 -18.81
CA LYS A 249 14.54 25.93 -18.07
C LYS A 249 15.05 25.40 -16.72
N LEU A 250 14.26 24.57 -16.04
CA LEU A 250 14.70 23.90 -14.82
C LEU A 250 15.95 23.05 -15.07
N ILE A 251 15.93 22.18 -16.07
CA ILE A 251 17.08 21.34 -16.43
C ILE A 251 18.31 22.16 -16.78
N ALA A 252 18.15 23.23 -17.54
CA ALA A 252 19.27 24.16 -17.89
C ALA A 252 19.85 24.79 -16.59
N SER A 253 19.01 25.24 -15.67
CA SER A 253 19.43 25.80 -14.39
C SER A 253 20.17 24.76 -13.55
N LEU A 254 19.62 23.53 -13.43
CA LEU A 254 20.26 22.44 -12.69
C LEU A 254 21.62 22.06 -13.30
N LYS A 255 21.73 21.92 -14.62
CA LYS A 255 23.02 21.66 -15.32
C LYS A 255 24.05 22.74 -15.01
N SER A 256 23.65 24.01 -15.00
CA SER A 256 24.52 25.14 -14.66
C SER A 256 24.97 25.06 -13.19
N THR A 257 24.05 24.79 -12.29
CA THR A 257 24.33 24.71 -10.84
C THR A 257 25.27 23.55 -10.50
N PHE A 258 25.07 22.39 -11.14
CA PHE A 258 25.84 21.18 -10.85
C PHE A 258 27.06 20.97 -11.76
N LYS A 259 27.51 21.98 -12.53
CA LYS A 259 28.63 21.83 -13.46
C LYS A 259 29.91 21.26 -12.84
N GLU A 260 30.17 21.51 -11.56
CA GLU A 260 31.34 21.02 -10.82
C GLU A 260 31.09 19.66 -10.12
N SER A 261 29.86 19.14 -10.13
CA SER A 261 29.51 17.85 -9.51
C SER A 261 29.13 16.82 -10.57
N LYS A 262 30.00 15.83 -10.82
CA LYS A 262 29.75 14.75 -11.77
C LYS A 262 28.49 13.94 -11.38
N ILE A 263 28.31 13.65 -10.09
CA ILE A 263 27.18 12.90 -9.60
C ILE A 263 25.88 13.71 -9.71
N GLY A 264 25.94 15.01 -9.42
CA GLY A 264 24.80 15.92 -9.62
C GLY A 264 24.37 15.98 -11.07
N LEU A 265 25.31 16.18 -12.00
CA LEU A 265 25.03 16.16 -13.45
C LEU A 265 24.44 14.83 -13.92
N GLN A 266 24.93 13.71 -13.42
CA GLN A 266 24.34 12.40 -13.74
C GLN A 266 22.87 12.33 -13.26
N GLY A 267 22.60 12.78 -12.03
CA GLY A 267 21.23 12.83 -11.51
C GLY A 267 20.30 13.73 -12.33
N VAL A 268 20.82 14.88 -12.83
CA VAL A 268 20.06 15.77 -13.72
C VAL A 268 19.79 15.10 -15.07
N SER A 269 20.77 14.39 -15.64
CA SER A 269 20.59 13.68 -16.91
C SER A 269 19.60 12.52 -16.78
N ASP A 270 19.65 11.75 -15.68
CA ASP A 270 18.69 10.68 -15.40
C ASP A 270 17.26 11.26 -15.31
N LEU A 271 17.10 12.38 -14.59
CA LEU A 271 15.81 13.06 -14.43
C LEU A 271 15.30 13.62 -15.77
N GLU A 272 16.16 14.26 -16.56
CA GLU A 272 15.81 14.80 -17.88
C GLU A 272 15.28 13.70 -18.80
N PHE A 273 15.97 12.55 -18.84
CA PHE A 273 15.56 11.40 -19.65
C PHE A 273 14.19 10.87 -19.24
N VAL A 274 13.98 10.61 -17.94
CA VAL A 274 12.71 10.06 -17.44
C VAL A 274 11.57 11.03 -17.65
N TYR A 275 11.76 12.31 -17.31
CA TYR A 275 10.71 13.32 -17.39
C TYR A 275 10.29 13.60 -18.83
N SER A 276 11.25 13.84 -19.74
CA SER A 276 10.95 14.13 -21.16
C SER A 276 10.26 12.93 -21.83
N THR A 277 10.70 11.72 -21.53
CA THR A 277 10.04 10.52 -22.08
C THR A 277 8.60 10.39 -21.60
N ILE A 278 8.32 10.66 -20.33
CA ILE A 278 6.94 10.65 -19.81
C ILE A 278 6.11 11.80 -20.40
N GLU A 279 6.71 12.97 -20.61
CA GLU A 279 6.03 14.09 -21.26
C GLU A 279 5.61 13.75 -22.71
N ASP A 280 6.49 13.08 -23.46
CA ASP A 280 6.20 12.62 -24.82
C ASP A 280 5.14 11.52 -24.88
N LEU A 281 5.14 10.59 -23.92
CA LEU A 281 4.16 9.49 -23.85
C LEU A 281 2.80 9.95 -23.34
N GLY A 282 2.77 10.96 -22.49
CA GLY A 282 1.59 11.45 -21.78
C GLY A 282 1.14 10.56 -20.64
N LEU A 283 0.41 11.14 -19.69
CA LEU A 283 -0.26 10.45 -18.58
C LEU A 283 -1.75 10.77 -18.62
N LYS A 284 -2.61 9.87 -18.16
CA LYS A 284 -4.08 9.99 -18.20
C LYS A 284 -4.65 10.65 -16.95
N SER A 285 -4.33 10.09 -15.80
CA SER A 285 -4.90 10.50 -14.51
C SER A 285 -3.89 11.20 -13.60
N CYS A 286 -2.58 11.00 -13.86
CA CYS A 286 -1.51 11.57 -13.07
C CYS A 286 -0.87 12.77 -13.75
N SER A 287 -0.27 13.66 -12.95
CA SER A 287 0.70 14.66 -13.42
C SER A 287 2.07 14.37 -12.82
N LEU A 288 3.13 14.52 -13.63
CA LEU A 288 4.51 14.40 -13.17
C LEU A 288 5.06 15.77 -12.80
N THR A 289 5.72 15.89 -11.65
CA THR A 289 6.28 17.14 -11.16
C THR A 289 7.64 16.90 -10.52
N PHE A 290 8.64 17.68 -10.88
CA PHE A 290 9.92 17.70 -10.17
C PHE A 290 9.74 18.40 -8.80
N ASP A 291 10.37 17.83 -7.77
CA ASP A 291 10.32 18.40 -6.41
C ASP A 291 11.66 18.16 -5.70
N LEU A 292 12.51 19.19 -5.64
CA LEU A 292 13.81 19.11 -4.97
C LEU A 292 13.67 18.84 -3.47
N SER A 293 12.57 19.24 -2.84
CA SER A 293 12.29 18.99 -1.44
C SER A 293 12.00 17.53 -1.15
N LEU A 294 11.71 16.73 -2.19
CA LEU A 294 11.57 15.29 -2.07
C LEU A 294 12.94 14.66 -1.74
N ALA A 295 13.27 14.72 -0.47
CA ALA A 295 14.47 14.12 0.11
C ALA A 295 14.13 12.87 0.93
N ARG A 296 12.83 12.54 1.01
CA ARG A 296 12.28 11.40 1.72
C ARG A 296 12.74 10.09 1.13
N GLY A 297 12.72 9.14 1.97
CA GLY A 297 12.96 7.76 1.65
C GLY A 297 13.74 7.11 2.76
N ILE A 298 13.66 5.81 2.80
CA ILE A 298 14.52 4.99 3.61
C ILE A 298 15.94 5.19 3.09
N ASP A 299 16.93 5.17 3.94
CA ASP A 299 18.34 5.50 3.62
C ASP A 299 18.98 4.66 2.48
N TYR A 300 18.26 3.67 1.95
CA TYR A 300 18.75 2.78 0.89
C TYR A 300 18.52 3.28 -0.55
N TYR A 301 17.78 4.37 -0.81
CA TYR A 301 17.62 4.88 -2.17
C TYR A 301 18.91 5.53 -2.69
N THR A 302 19.23 5.24 -3.97
CA THR A 302 20.49 5.65 -4.62
C THR A 302 20.30 6.49 -5.88
N GLY A 303 19.13 6.42 -6.50
CA GLY A 303 18.79 7.07 -7.77
C GLY A 303 17.50 7.86 -7.71
N VAL A 304 16.65 7.66 -8.71
CA VAL A 304 15.33 8.30 -8.79
C VAL A 304 14.47 7.89 -7.60
N ILE A 305 13.73 8.86 -7.07
CA ILE A 305 12.76 8.70 -5.98
C ILE A 305 11.42 9.27 -6.39
N PHE A 306 10.35 8.61 -5.94
CA PHE A 306 8.96 8.97 -6.22
C PHE A 306 8.19 9.22 -4.94
N GLU A 307 7.33 10.22 -4.96
CA GLU A 307 6.25 10.38 -3.97
C GLU A 307 4.95 10.69 -4.70
N VAL A 308 3.89 9.98 -4.37
CA VAL A 308 2.59 10.18 -4.98
C VAL A 308 1.63 10.80 -3.98
N SER A 309 1.15 11.98 -4.34
CA SER A 309 0.19 12.75 -3.53
C SER A 309 -1.22 12.62 -4.10
N ALA A 310 -2.20 12.53 -3.21
CA ALA A 310 -3.62 12.60 -3.56
C ALA A 310 -3.97 13.91 -4.26
N PRO A 311 -5.15 14.00 -4.91
CA PRO A 311 -5.68 15.26 -5.42
C PRO A 311 -5.66 16.36 -4.37
N LYS A 312 -5.45 17.61 -4.77
CA LYS A 312 -5.32 18.77 -3.85
C LYS A 312 -6.51 18.98 -2.91
N THR A 313 -7.67 18.46 -3.29
CA THR A 313 -8.91 18.54 -2.50
C THR A 313 -8.89 17.68 -1.24
N ILE A 314 -8.00 16.68 -1.18
CA ILE A 314 -7.91 15.73 -0.08
C ILE A 314 -6.64 15.94 0.73
N SER A 315 -6.80 16.30 2.00
CA SER A 315 -5.67 16.46 2.93
C SER A 315 -5.28 15.13 3.56
N ILE A 316 -4.34 14.45 2.92
CA ILE A 316 -3.74 13.18 3.40
C ILE A 316 -2.26 13.15 3.02
N GLY A 317 -1.46 12.36 3.73
CA GLY A 317 -0.05 12.12 3.33
C GLY A 317 0.05 11.33 2.02
N SER A 318 1.29 11.09 1.57
CA SER A 318 1.57 10.33 0.33
C SER A 318 0.79 9.03 0.26
N ILE A 319 0.15 8.76 -0.88
CA ILE A 319 -0.67 7.56 -1.12
C ILE A 319 0.12 6.42 -1.75
N ALA A 320 1.23 6.75 -2.41
CA ALA A 320 2.20 5.79 -2.93
C ALA A 320 3.59 6.45 -2.98
N GLY A 321 4.61 5.67 -3.26
CA GLY A 321 5.98 6.17 -3.42
C GLY A 321 6.94 5.04 -3.72
N GLY A 322 8.21 5.37 -3.93
CA GLY A 322 9.23 4.38 -4.25
C GLY A 322 10.54 5.01 -4.68
N GLY A 323 11.39 4.21 -5.31
CA GLY A 323 12.65 4.69 -5.86
C GLY A 323 13.64 3.58 -6.18
N ARG A 324 14.77 3.98 -6.75
CA ARG A 324 15.89 3.11 -7.10
C ARG A 324 16.79 2.85 -5.91
N TYR A 325 17.16 1.59 -5.74
CA TYR A 325 18.09 1.11 -4.72
C TYR A 325 19.10 0.15 -5.34
N ASP A 326 20.39 0.53 -5.36
CA ASP A 326 21.42 -0.25 -6.06
C ASP A 326 22.18 -1.20 -5.11
N ASN A 327 22.17 -0.95 -3.81
CA ASN A 327 23.03 -1.65 -2.85
C ASN A 327 22.25 -2.47 -1.81
N LEU A 328 20.94 -2.62 -1.96
CA LEU A 328 20.14 -3.25 -0.90
C LEU A 328 20.45 -4.74 -0.71
N THR A 329 20.79 -5.47 -1.78
CA THR A 329 21.18 -6.88 -1.71
C THR A 329 22.59 -7.10 -1.16
N GLU A 330 23.46 -6.07 -1.24
CA GLU A 330 24.83 -6.12 -0.70
C GLU A 330 24.83 -6.39 0.81
N ILE A 331 23.85 -5.89 1.52
CA ILE A 331 23.63 -6.14 2.95
C ILE A 331 23.50 -7.63 3.26
N PHE A 332 23.09 -8.42 2.29
CA PHE A 332 22.94 -9.88 2.37
C PHE A 332 24.01 -10.65 1.58
N GLY A 333 25.08 -9.95 1.14
CA GLY A 333 26.24 -10.56 0.48
C GLY A 333 26.17 -10.64 -1.05
N LEU A 334 25.19 -10.00 -1.71
CA LEU A 334 25.10 -9.95 -3.18
C LEU A 334 25.26 -8.51 -3.66
N SER A 335 26.47 -8.16 -4.13
CA SER A 335 26.81 -6.83 -4.65
C SER A 335 26.39 -6.66 -6.12
N ASN A 336 26.36 -5.41 -6.58
CA ASN A 336 26.08 -5.02 -7.98
C ASN A 336 24.69 -5.45 -8.49
N MET A 337 23.70 -5.46 -7.62
CA MET A 337 22.32 -5.80 -7.97
C MET A 337 21.43 -4.57 -7.84
N SER A 338 21.29 -3.82 -8.93
CA SER A 338 20.39 -2.66 -8.98
C SER A 338 18.93 -3.09 -8.90
N GLY A 339 18.16 -2.37 -8.14
CA GLY A 339 16.71 -2.55 -8.04
C GLY A 339 15.97 -1.22 -8.02
N ILE A 340 14.72 -1.26 -8.40
CA ILE A 340 13.78 -0.14 -8.27
C ILE A 340 12.42 -0.69 -7.89
N GLY A 341 11.71 0.00 -7.03
CA GLY A 341 10.38 -0.45 -6.60
C GLY A 341 9.47 0.67 -6.17
N ILE A 342 8.18 0.38 -6.21
CA ILE A 342 7.12 1.26 -5.76
C ILE A 342 6.19 0.54 -4.79
N SER A 343 5.57 1.31 -3.91
CA SER A 343 4.64 0.83 -2.89
C SER A 343 3.39 1.69 -2.88
N PHE A 344 2.21 1.05 -2.89
CA PHE A 344 0.92 1.70 -2.71
C PHE A 344 0.44 1.50 -1.28
N GLY A 345 0.06 2.59 -0.63
CA GLY A 345 -0.52 2.58 0.71
C GLY A 345 -2.04 2.37 0.65
N LEU A 346 -2.50 1.09 0.64
CA LEU A 346 -3.91 0.74 0.48
C LEU A 346 -4.84 1.57 1.37
N ASP A 347 -4.51 1.72 2.64
CA ASP A 347 -5.38 2.39 3.60
C ASP A 347 -5.57 3.88 3.30
N ARG A 348 -4.55 4.54 2.77
CA ARG A 348 -4.65 5.95 2.36
C ARG A 348 -5.44 6.09 1.06
N ILE A 349 -5.18 5.21 0.08
CA ILE A 349 -5.96 5.15 -1.17
C ILE A 349 -7.43 4.89 -0.85
N TYR A 350 -7.74 3.95 0.05
CA TYR A 350 -9.09 3.69 0.52
C TYR A 350 -9.77 4.95 1.05
N MET A 351 -9.07 5.70 1.91
CA MET A 351 -9.63 6.94 2.49
C MET A 351 -9.89 8.01 1.43
N VAL A 352 -9.02 8.14 0.44
CA VAL A 352 -9.20 9.10 -0.67
C VAL A 352 -10.41 8.72 -1.53
N ILE A 353 -10.52 7.45 -1.93
CA ILE A 353 -11.63 6.94 -2.74
C ILE A 353 -12.96 7.05 -1.99
N ASP A 354 -12.96 6.76 -0.68
CA ASP A 354 -14.16 6.84 0.17
C ASP A 354 -14.63 8.29 0.34
N GLU A 355 -13.71 9.22 0.56
CA GLU A 355 -14.01 10.66 0.71
C GLU A 355 -14.52 11.28 -0.60
N LEU A 356 -14.04 10.79 -1.74
CA LEU A 356 -14.50 11.23 -3.07
C LEU A 356 -15.74 10.49 -3.56
N GLY A 357 -16.25 9.49 -2.84
CA GLY A 357 -17.42 8.70 -3.22
C GLY A 357 -17.22 7.85 -4.49
N LEU A 358 -15.99 7.45 -4.80
CA LEU A 358 -15.65 6.73 -6.04
C LEU A 358 -15.79 5.21 -5.95
N PHE A 359 -16.15 4.66 -4.78
CA PHE A 359 -16.42 3.22 -4.70
C PHE A 359 -17.67 2.85 -5.50
N PRO A 360 -17.67 1.71 -6.19
CA PRO A 360 -18.89 1.18 -6.78
C PRO A 360 -19.93 0.94 -5.69
N VAL A 361 -21.21 1.02 -6.07
CA VAL A 361 -22.29 0.72 -5.14
C VAL A 361 -22.17 -0.71 -4.67
N VAL A 362 -21.83 -0.87 -3.39
CA VAL A 362 -21.81 -2.18 -2.73
C VAL A 362 -23.22 -2.42 -2.19
N THR A 363 -23.97 -3.32 -2.83
CA THR A 363 -25.18 -3.87 -2.23
C THR A 363 -24.72 -4.60 -0.96
N GLY A 364 -25.14 -4.14 0.22
CA GLY A 364 -24.58 -4.58 1.52
C GLY A 364 -24.76 -6.04 1.88
N SER A 365 -25.28 -6.87 0.96
CA SER A 365 -25.46 -8.31 1.11
C SER A 365 -24.52 -9.10 0.19
N SER A 366 -23.80 -10.06 0.77
CA SER A 366 -23.14 -11.11 -0.03
C SER A 366 -24.15 -12.16 -0.53
N VAL A 367 -25.40 -12.11 -0.07
CA VAL A 367 -26.47 -13.02 -0.42
C VAL A 367 -27.46 -12.32 -1.37
N ASN A 368 -27.65 -12.90 -2.55
CA ASN A 368 -28.60 -12.40 -3.53
C ASN A 368 -30.01 -12.92 -3.28
N VAL A 369 -30.15 -14.15 -2.80
CA VAL A 369 -31.43 -14.81 -2.62
C VAL A 369 -31.52 -15.50 -1.28
N LEU A 370 -32.53 -15.17 -0.49
CA LEU A 370 -32.85 -15.85 0.76
C LEU A 370 -34.07 -16.75 0.58
N PHE A 371 -33.92 -18.04 0.79
CA PHE A 371 -35.05 -18.97 0.92
C PHE A 371 -35.56 -18.95 2.38
N LEU A 372 -36.85 -18.83 2.58
CA LEU A 372 -37.45 -18.86 3.89
C LEU A 372 -37.66 -20.31 4.35
N ASN A 373 -37.52 -20.51 5.67
CA ASN A 373 -37.69 -21.82 6.28
C ASN A 373 -39.10 -21.96 6.87
N PHE A 374 -39.94 -22.79 6.26
CA PHE A 374 -41.29 -23.12 6.74
C PHE A 374 -41.37 -24.51 7.35
N GLY A 375 -40.25 -25.22 7.52
CA GLY A 375 -40.19 -26.54 8.12
C GLY A 375 -39.31 -27.48 7.26
N LYS A 376 -39.24 -28.73 7.74
CA LYS A 376 -38.25 -29.69 7.19
C LYS A 376 -38.50 -30.02 5.70
N GLU A 377 -39.72 -30.33 5.33
CA GLU A 377 -40.04 -30.77 3.97
C GLU A 377 -39.87 -29.64 2.94
N ASN A 378 -40.39 -28.44 3.25
CA ASN A 378 -40.25 -27.23 2.44
C ASN A 378 -38.79 -26.83 2.26
N SER A 379 -37.99 -26.95 3.32
CA SER A 379 -36.57 -26.64 3.27
C SER A 379 -35.78 -27.66 2.43
N LEU A 380 -36.09 -28.94 2.53
CA LEU A 380 -35.45 -29.97 1.71
C LEU A 380 -35.76 -29.75 0.20
N PHE A 381 -37.00 -29.40 -0.13
CA PHE A 381 -37.35 -29.03 -1.50
C PHE A 381 -36.62 -27.77 -1.97
N SER A 382 -36.47 -26.79 -1.11
CA SER A 382 -35.73 -25.54 -1.40
C SER A 382 -34.27 -25.81 -1.76
N PHE A 383 -33.62 -26.84 -1.18
CA PHE A 383 -32.22 -27.13 -1.45
C PHE A 383 -31.92 -27.51 -2.89
N GLU A 384 -32.88 -28.06 -3.65
CA GLU A 384 -32.73 -28.29 -5.08
C GLU A 384 -32.50 -26.98 -5.83
N ALA A 385 -33.35 -25.97 -5.58
CA ALA A 385 -33.24 -24.66 -6.20
C ALA A 385 -31.97 -23.94 -5.74
N ILE A 386 -31.66 -23.98 -4.44
CA ILE A 386 -30.46 -23.40 -3.85
C ILE A 386 -29.20 -23.94 -4.54
N SER A 387 -29.13 -25.25 -4.72
CA SER A 387 -27.98 -25.90 -5.39
C SER A 387 -27.85 -25.43 -6.85
N LYS A 388 -28.96 -25.37 -7.58
CA LYS A 388 -28.97 -24.90 -8.98
C LYS A 388 -28.59 -23.43 -9.12
N LEU A 389 -29.03 -22.58 -8.21
CA LEU A 389 -28.64 -21.17 -8.21
C LEU A 389 -27.13 -21.01 -7.89
N ARG A 390 -26.60 -21.77 -6.94
CA ARG A 390 -25.17 -21.76 -6.60
C ARG A 390 -24.29 -22.26 -7.75
N GLU A 391 -24.75 -23.28 -8.52
CA GLU A 391 -24.08 -23.73 -9.75
C GLU A 391 -23.95 -22.60 -10.79
N LYS A 392 -24.86 -21.61 -10.75
CA LYS A 392 -24.85 -20.42 -11.59
C LYS A 392 -24.15 -19.21 -10.95
N ASN A 393 -23.38 -19.43 -9.90
CA ASN A 393 -22.69 -18.38 -9.12
C ASN A 393 -23.62 -17.35 -8.48
N ILE A 394 -24.88 -17.71 -8.22
CA ILE A 394 -25.83 -16.86 -7.52
C ILE A 394 -25.74 -17.18 -6.03
N SER A 395 -25.33 -16.21 -5.24
CA SER A 395 -25.21 -16.35 -3.79
C SER A 395 -26.58 -16.55 -3.15
N THR A 396 -26.78 -17.69 -2.53
CA THR A 396 -28.09 -18.13 -2.04
C THR A 396 -27.98 -18.74 -0.64
N GLU A 397 -28.87 -18.34 0.26
CA GLU A 397 -28.94 -18.80 1.64
C GLU A 397 -30.34 -19.38 1.94
N LEU A 398 -30.44 -20.43 2.77
CA LEU A 398 -31.66 -20.82 3.43
C LEU A 398 -31.64 -20.24 4.85
N TYR A 399 -32.72 -19.56 5.27
CA TYR A 399 -32.84 -19.13 6.67
C TYR A 399 -32.80 -20.38 7.60
N PRO A 400 -31.90 -20.40 8.60
CA PRO A 400 -31.59 -21.69 9.29
C PRO A 400 -32.74 -22.20 10.18
N ASP A 401 -33.47 -21.28 10.82
CA ASP A 401 -34.46 -21.64 11.83
C ASP A 401 -35.89 -21.46 11.33
N THR A 402 -36.82 -22.30 11.79
CA THR A 402 -38.24 -22.12 11.52
C THR A 402 -38.80 -21.05 12.47
N LEU A 403 -38.68 -19.78 12.03
CA LEU A 403 -39.20 -18.61 12.74
C LEU A 403 -40.38 -17.98 11.99
N SER A 404 -41.09 -17.06 12.68
CA SER A 404 -42.17 -16.32 12.02
C SER A 404 -41.69 -15.58 10.75
N LEU A 405 -42.55 -15.52 9.74
CA LEU A 405 -42.32 -14.84 8.48
C LEU A 405 -41.79 -13.41 8.68
N LYS A 406 -42.34 -12.67 9.64
CA LYS A 406 -41.91 -11.32 10.00
C LYS A 406 -40.43 -11.27 10.39
N LYS A 407 -39.94 -12.25 11.17
CA LYS A 407 -38.53 -12.29 11.59
C LYS A 407 -37.59 -12.61 10.43
N GLN A 408 -37.98 -13.55 9.58
CA GLN A 408 -37.18 -13.96 8.42
C GLN A 408 -37.10 -12.84 7.36
N LEU A 409 -38.23 -12.16 7.06
CA LEU A 409 -38.25 -10.98 6.20
C LEU A 409 -37.49 -9.80 6.81
N GLY A 410 -37.56 -9.65 8.13
CA GLY A 410 -36.78 -8.65 8.87
C GLY A 410 -35.28 -8.89 8.72
N TYR A 411 -34.83 -10.16 8.70
CA TYR A 411 -33.44 -10.52 8.41
C TYR A 411 -33.05 -10.13 6.98
N ALA A 412 -33.89 -10.47 5.98
CA ALA A 412 -33.65 -10.10 4.60
C ALA A 412 -33.50 -8.58 4.42
N ASN A 413 -34.42 -7.80 4.99
CA ASN A 413 -34.38 -6.33 4.95
C ASN A 413 -33.13 -5.76 5.62
N LYS A 414 -32.80 -6.25 6.82
CA LYS A 414 -31.63 -5.77 7.59
C LYS A 414 -30.30 -6.03 6.86
N ASN A 415 -30.23 -7.12 6.09
CA ASN A 415 -29.06 -7.50 5.31
C ASN A 415 -29.13 -7.01 3.85
N ASN A 416 -30.14 -6.23 3.47
CA ASN A 416 -30.34 -5.73 2.09
C ASN A 416 -30.34 -6.85 1.05
N ILE A 417 -30.94 -8.01 1.37
CA ILE A 417 -31.05 -9.14 0.44
C ILE A 417 -32.12 -8.79 -0.61
N PRO A 418 -31.80 -8.73 -1.91
CA PRO A 418 -32.72 -8.22 -2.93
C PRO A 418 -33.88 -9.17 -3.22
N TYR A 419 -33.68 -10.48 -3.07
CA TYR A 419 -34.71 -11.46 -3.40
C TYR A 419 -34.98 -12.42 -2.23
N VAL A 420 -36.25 -12.73 -2.03
CA VAL A 420 -36.69 -13.73 -1.05
C VAL A 420 -37.55 -14.77 -1.75
N VAL A 421 -37.32 -16.05 -1.47
CA VAL A 421 -38.13 -17.16 -2.03
C VAL A 421 -38.92 -17.80 -0.91
N PHE A 422 -40.20 -17.92 -1.15
CA PHE A 422 -41.16 -18.62 -0.30
C PHE A 422 -41.41 -20.01 -0.89
N VAL A 423 -41.41 -21.00 -0.03
CA VAL A 423 -41.83 -22.36 -0.34
C VAL A 423 -42.71 -22.84 0.81
N GLY A 424 -43.97 -22.47 0.78
CA GLY A 424 -45.00 -22.98 1.68
C GLY A 424 -45.57 -24.31 1.16
N ASP A 425 -46.66 -24.79 1.79
CA ASP A 425 -47.26 -26.09 1.45
C ASP A 425 -47.91 -26.06 0.05
N GLU A 426 -48.43 -24.89 -0.40
CA GLU A 426 -48.96 -24.71 -1.74
C GLU A 426 -47.87 -24.79 -2.79
N GLU A 427 -46.79 -24.02 -2.61
CA GLU A 427 -45.65 -24.03 -3.52
C GLU A 427 -44.96 -25.41 -3.58
N LEU A 428 -44.88 -26.12 -2.45
CA LEU A 428 -44.37 -27.49 -2.39
C LEU A 428 -45.23 -28.45 -3.21
N SER A 429 -46.57 -28.37 -3.06
CA SER A 429 -47.54 -29.21 -3.77
C SER A 429 -47.48 -28.98 -5.29
N GLU A 430 -47.34 -27.74 -5.74
CA GLU A 430 -47.25 -27.35 -7.15
C GLU A 430 -45.84 -27.49 -7.73
N LYS A 431 -44.83 -27.80 -6.90
CA LYS A 431 -43.41 -27.83 -7.27
C LYS A 431 -42.94 -26.50 -7.87
N LYS A 432 -43.32 -25.42 -7.25
CA LYS A 432 -43.01 -24.04 -7.65
C LYS A 432 -42.34 -23.29 -6.53
N TYR A 433 -41.81 -22.12 -6.86
CA TYR A 433 -41.10 -21.19 -5.97
C TYR A 433 -41.71 -19.82 -6.11
N ASN A 434 -42.13 -19.22 -5.03
CA ASN A 434 -42.71 -17.85 -5.01
C ASN A 434 -41.56 -16.87 -4.74
N LEU A 435 -41.09 -16.22 -5.79
CA LEU A 435 -40.02 -15.24 -5.75
C LEU A 435 -40.56 -13.85 -5.45
N LYS A 436 -40.07 -13.22 -4.41
CA LYS A 436 -40.36 -11.82 -4.08
C LYS A 436 -39.12 -10.95 -4.30
N ASP A 437 -39.27 -9.89 -5.08
CA ASP A 437 -38.35 -8.78 -5.15
C ASP A 437 -38.57 -7.85 -3.96
N MET A 438 -37.53 -7.68 -3.13
CA MET A 438 -37.64 -6.88 -1.90
C MET A 438 -37.61 -5.37 -2.15
N ASN A 439 -37.15 -4.93 -3.32
CA ASN A 439 -37.14 -3.50 -3.68
C ASN A 439 -38.50 -3.05 -4.24
N SER A 440 -39.04 -3.81 -5.19
CA SER A 440 -40.33 -3.48 -5.82
C SER A 440 -41.55 -4.02 -5.05
N GLY A 441 -41.36 -5.03 -4.22
CA GLY A 441 -42.42 -5.77 -3.53
C GLY A 441 -43.16 -6.74 -4.44
N SER A 442 -42.83 -6.86 -5.73
CA SER A 442 -43.50 -7.77 -6.66
C SER A 442 -43.22 -9.24 -6.31
N GLN A 443 -44.20 -10.09 -6.59
CA GLN A 443 -44.09 -11.54 -6.35
C GLN A 443 -44.47 -12.31 -7.61
N GLU A 444 -43.75 -13.41 -7.87
CA GLU A 444 -44.00 -14.28 -9.02
C GLU A 444 -43.83 -15.75 -8.63
N LEU A 445 -44.79 -16.56 -9.05
CA LEU A 445 -44.76 -18.00 -8.86
C LEU A 445 -44.04 -18.68 -10.05
N LEU A 446 -42.89 -19.29 -9.83
CA LEU A 446 -41.99 -19.74 -10.87
C LEU A 446 -41.66 -21.24 -10.72
N THR A 447 -41.49 -21.92 -11.85
CA THR A 447 -40.83 -23.24 -11.85
C THR A 447 -39.33 -23.10 -11.56
N LEU A 448 -38.63 -24.19 -11.24
CA LEU A 448 -37.18 -24.19 -11.01
C LEU A 448 -36.41 -23.56 -12.19
N THR A 449 -36.74 -23.96 -13.40
CA THR A 449 -36.08 -23.45 -14.63
C THR A 449 -36.32 -21.95 -14.81
N GLN A 450 -37.54 -21.46 -14.55
CA GLN A 450 -37.86 -20.05 -14.63
C GLN A 450 -37.15 -19.23 -13.53
N LEU A 451 -37.10 -19.76 -12.29
CA LEU A 451 -36.42 -19.14 -11.17
C LEU A 451 -34.93 -18.94 -11.48
N VAL A 452 -34.27 -20.02 -11.92
CA VAL A 452 -32.84 -19.97 -12.28
C VAL A 452 -32.62 -18.99 -13.44
N LYS A 453 -33.43 -19.03 -14.49
CA LYS A 453 -33.33 -18.12 -15.64
C LYS A 453 -33.50 -16.65 -15.24
N LYS A 454 -34.44 -16.38 -14.32
CA LYS A 454 -34.73 -15.00 -13.88
C LYS A 454 -33.63 -14.39 -13.02
N LEU A 455 -32.95 -15.21 -12.25
CA LEU A 455 -31.93 -14.76 -11.31
C LEU A 455 -30.50 -14.84 -11.90
N SER A 456 -30.31 -15.59 -13.02
CA SER A 456 -29.04 -15.62 -13.79
C SER A 456 -28.95 -14.45 -14.75
#